data_698f1f6cfad3ad39c23ca3efc321a8f9
#
_entry.id   698f1f6cfad3ad39c23ca3efc321a8f9
#
_cell.length_a   1.000
_cell.length_b   1.000
_cell.length_c   1.000
_cell.angle_alpha   90.00
_cell.angle_beta   90.00
_cell.angle_gamma   90.00
#
_symmetry.space_group_name_H-M   'P 1'
#
loop_
_entity.id
_entity.type
_entity.pdbx_description
1 polymer ?
#
loop_
_entity_poly.entity_id
_entity_poly.type
_entity_poly.pdbx_seq_one_letter_code
_entity_poly.pdbx_strand_id
1 'polypeptide(L)'
;MSAYIIAHVQVTNPVQYEEYKKWSTAAMKTAGAEVCVRGGQVQVLEGDWFPERIVILKFPSFEAAKAFYELPEYLKAREAREGAAIMRMVAVEGV
;
A
#
# COMPACT_ATOMS: atom_id res chain seq x y z
N MET A 1 -3.89 -13.76 14.36
CA MET A 1 -4.34 -12.36 14.41
C MET A 1 -4.09 -11.67 13.09
N SER A 2 -5.04 -10.87 12.66
CA SER A 2 -4.89 -10.10 11.43
C SER A 2 -3.79 -9.06 11.58
N ALA A 3 -3.27 -8.62 10.44
CA ALA A 3 -2.34 -7.51 10.39
C ALA A 3 -2.68 -6.64 9.19
N TYR A 4 -2.14 -5.44 9.17
CA TYR A 4 -2.48 -4.46 8.14
C TYR A 4 -1.23 -3.80 7.60
N ILE A 5 -1.28 -3.46 6.32
CA ILE A 5 -0.34 -2.50 5.76
C ILE A 5 -1.12 -1.21 5.55
N ILE A 6 -0.60 -0.12 6.07
CA ILE A 6 -1.18 1.21 5.91
C ILE A 6 -0.19 2.03 5.10
N ALA A 7 -0.63 2.53 3.96
CA ALA A 7 0.21 3.33 3.07
C ALA A 7 -0.37 4.72 2.89
N HIS A 8 0.49 5.73 3.01
CA HIS A 8 0.20 7.09 2.62
C HIS A 8 0.90 7.33 1.29
N VAL A 9 0.14 7.71 0.27
CA VAL A 9 0.63 7.81 -1.11
C VAL A 9 0.44 9.22 -1.63
N GLN A 10 1.52 9.79 -2.17
CA GLN A 10 1.46 11.03 -2.94
C GLN A 10 1.95 10.70 -4.35
N VAL A 11 1.05 10.71 -5.33
CA VAL A 11 1.40 10.39 -6.71
C VAL A 11 1.97 11.65 -7.38
N THR A 12 3.19 11.53 -7.89
CA THR A 12 3.88 12.64 -8.57
C THR A 12 3.90 12.48 -10.09
N ASN A 13 3.75 11.25 -10.59
CA ASN A 13 3.66 10.96 -12.01
C ASN A 13 2.54 9.93 -12.24
N PRO A 14 1.31 10.39 -12.52
CA PRO A 14 0.16 9.48 -12.66
C PRO A 14 0.30 8.45 -13.79
N VAL A 15 0.95 8.81 -14.88
CA VAL A 15 1.13 7.90 -16.01
C VAL A 15 2.03 6.72 -15.62
N GLN A 16 3.19 7.03 -15.03
CA GLN A 16 4.12 6.01 -14.56
C GLN A 16 3.52 5.19 -13.42
N TYR A 17 2.69 5.81 -12.57
CA TYR A 17 2.07 5.14 -11.44
C TYR A 17 1.10 4.03 -11.87
N GLU A 18 0.57 4.09 -13.09
CA GLU A 18 -0.29 3.02 -13.62
C GLU A 18 0.47 1.69 -13.69
N GLU A 19 1.76 1.72 -14.03
CA GLU A 19 2.58 0.52 -14.07
C GLU A 19 2.76 -0.05 -12.65
N TYR A 20 2.95 0.83 -11.66
CA TYR A 20 3.01 0.41 -10.26
C TYR A 20 1.73 -0.32 -9.86
N LYS A 21 0.57 0.22 -10.20
CA LYS A 21 -0.73 -0.40 -9.82
C LYS A 21 -0.89 -1.79 -10.39
N LYS A 22 -0.40 -2.01 -11.60
CA LYS A 22 -0.44 -3.31 -12.25
C LYS A 22 0.31 -4.36 -11.41
N TRP A 23 1.54 -4.04 -11.01
CA TRP A 23 2.37 -4.97 -10.23
C TRP A 23 1.90 -5.11 -8.78
N SER A 24 1.45 -4.02 -8.17
CA SER A 24 0.95 -4.09 -6.79
C SER A 24 -0.33 -4.92 -6.72
N THR A 25 -1.21 -4.82 -7.72
CA THR A 25 -2.42 -5.63 -7.80
C THR A 25 -2.08 -7.11 -7.91
N ALA A 26 -1.08 -7.45 -8.74
CA ALA A 26 -0.62 -8.83 -8.86
C ALA A 26 -0.06 -9.35 -7.53
N ALA A 27 0.70 -8.53 -6.83
CA ALA A 27 1.26 -8.89 -5.52
C ALA A 27 0.16 -9.10 -4.48
N MET A 28 -0.85 -8.24 -4.46
CA MET A 28 -2.00 -8.39 -3.56
C MET A 28 -2.72 -9.72 -3.80
N LYS A 29 -2.90 -10.09 -5.05
CA LYS A 29 -3.56 -11.34 -5.41
C LYS A 29 -2.73 -12.55 -4.96
N THR A 30 -1.42 -12.51 -5.20
CA THR A 30 -0.52 -13.58 -4.78
C THR A 30 -0.52 -13.75 -3.26
N ALA A 31 -0.54 -12.65 -2.52
CA ALA A 31 -0.51 -12.67 -1.07
C ALA A 31 -1.87 -12.98 -0.43
N GLY A 32 -2.94 -12.94 -1.21
CA GLY A 32 -4.29 -13.08 -0.65
C GLY A 32 -4.67 -11.90 0.23
N ALA A 33 -4.17 -10.72 -0.08
CA ALA A 33 -4.47 -9.52 0.69
C ALA A 33 -5.92 -9.06 0.43
N GLU A 34 -6.55 -8.60 1.49
CA GLU A 34 -7.89 -8.00 1.40
C GLU A 34 -7.73 -6.48 1.36
N VAL A 35 -8.29 -5.83 0.34
CA VAL A 35 -8.24 -4.38 0.23
C VAL A 35 -9.34 -3.78 1.09
N CYS A 36 -8.95 -3.05 2.13
CA CYS A 36 -9.90 -2.43 3.06
C CYS A 36 -10.17 -0.96 2.70
N VAL A 37 -9.12 -0.23 2.30
CA VAL A 37 -9.21 1.17 1.88
C VAL A 37 -8.33 1.33 0.66
N ARG A 38 -8.85 1.99 -0.36
CA ARG A 38 -8.10 2.20 -1.60
C ARG A 38 -8.37 3.59 -2.16
N GLY A 39 -7.80 4.59 -1.48
CA GLY A 39 -7.90 5.97 -1.96
C GLY A 39 -9.28 6.58 -1.80
N GLY A 40 -10.02 6.18 -0.77
CA GLY A 40 -11.29 6.79 -0.46
C GLY A 40 -11.14 8.20 0.09
N GLN A 41 -12.27 8.85 0.32
CA GLN A 41 -12.31 10.20 0.83
C GLN A 41 -11.65 10.30 2.19
N VAL A 42 -10.83 11.34 2.39
CA VAL A 42 -10.11 11.56 3.64
C VAL A 42 -10.52 12.89 4.24
N GLN A 43 -10.76 12.92 5.55
CA GLN A 43 -10.99 14.15 6.29
C GLN A 43 -10.12 14.12 7.54
N VAL A 44 -9.28 15.14 7.70
CA VAL A 44 -8.45 15.27 8.89
C VAL A 44 -9.33 15.67 10.07
N LEU A 45 -9.28 14.88 11.14
CA LEU A 45 -10.07 15.16 12.34
C LEU A 45 -9.26 15.90 13.39
N GLU A 46 -7.95 15.66 13.44
CA GLU A 46 -7.07 16.25 14.44
C GLU A 46 -5.63 16.17 13.97
N GLY A 47 -4.85 17.18 14.30
CA GLY A 47 -3.42 17.19 14.02
C GLY A 47 -3.06 17.80 12.68
N ASP A 48 -1.78 17.73 12.36
CA ASP A 48 -1.20 18.39 11.18
C ASP A 48 -0.78 17.40 10.08
N TRP A 49 -1.32 16.20 10.09
CA TRP A 49 -1.11 15.23 9.03
C TRP A 49 -2.22 15.33 7.99
N PHE A 50 -1.85 15.64 6.75
CA PHE A 50 -2.81 15.84 5.66
C PHE A 50 -2.52 14.84 4.53
N PRO A 51 -2.87 13.55 4.71
CA PRO A 51 -2.59 12.54 3.70
C PRO A 51 -3.47 12.71 2.47
N GLU A 52 -2.87 12.66 1.28
CA GLU A 52 -3.60 12.79 0.03
C GLU A 52 -4.35 11.52 -0.32
N ARG A 53 -3.72 10.37 -0.12
CA ARG A 53 -4.30 9.07 -0.46
C ARG A 53 -3.84 8.04 0.56
N ILE A 54 -4.79 7.28 1.08
CA ILE A 54 -4.52 6.20 2.02
C ILE A 54 -4.96 4.88 1.40
N VAL A 55 -4.13 3.86 1.51
CA VAL A 55 -4.45 2.48 1.14
C VAL A 55 -4.24 1.62 2.37
N ILE A 56 -5.22 0.76 2.67
CA ILE A 56 -5.10 -0.18 3.79
C ILE A 56 -5.40 -1.58 3.27
N LEU A 57 -4.45 -2.49 3.50
CA LEU A 57 -4.57 -3.89 3.14
C LEU A 57 -4.58 -4.74 4.40
N LYS A 58 -5.36 -5.80 4.39
CA LYS A 58 -5.45 -6.74 5.51
C LYS A 58 -4.82 -8.07 5.13
N PHE A 59 -4.08 -8.64 6.07
CA PHE A 59 -3.38 -9.92 5.91
C PHE A 59 -3.74 -10.84 7.07
N PRO A 60 -3.61 -12.17 6.88
CA PRO A 60 -3.93 -13.13 7.95
C PRO A 60 -2.98 -13.07 9.13
N SER A 61 -1.77 -12.52 8.95
CA SER A 61 -0.78 -12.43 10.02
C SER A 61 0.20 -11.29 9.76
N PHE A 62 0.91 -10.91 10.81
CA PHE A 62 1.96 -9.89 10.70
C PHE A 62 3.09 -10.38 9.76
N GLU A 63 3.44 -11.66 9.85
CA GLU A 63 4.47 -12.24 8.98
C GLU A 63 4.05 -12.17 7.51
N ALA A 64 2.77 -12.42 7.21
CA ALA A 64 2.27 -12.34 5.86
C ALA A 64 2.31 -10.90 5.33
N ALA A 65 2.00 -9.92 6.18
CA ALA A 65 2.07 -8.51 5.82
C ALA A 65 3.51 -8.11 5.46
N LYS A 66 4.49 -8.52 6.29
CA LYS A 66 5.89 -8.23 6.02
C LYS A 66 6.37 -8.91 4.74
N ALA A 67 5.97 -10.17 4.54
CA ALA A 67 6.36 -10.94 3.37
C ALA A 67 5.85 -10.33 2.07
N PHE A 68 4.68 -9.70 2.09
CA PHE A 68 4.11 -9.04 0.92
C PHE A 68 5.08 -8.02 0.32
N TYR A 69 5.75 -7.26 1.16
CA TYR A 69 6.66 -6.20 0.72
C TYR A 69 7.85 -6.74 -0.09
N GLU A 70 8.21 -8.00 0.15
CA GLU A 70 9.35 -8.65 -0.50
C GLU A 70 8.95 -9.63 -1.60
N LEU A 71 7.65 -9.76 -1.92
CA LEU A 71 7.23 -10.62 -3.03
C LEU A 71 7.84 -10.15 -4.34
N PRO A 72 8.22 -11.07 -5.26
CA PRO A 72 8.76 -10.69 -6.56
C PRO A 72 7.90 -9.67 -7.30
N GLU A 73 6.59 -9.84 -7.29
CA GLU A 73 5.65 -8.91 -7.93
C GLU A 73 5.72 -7.54 -7.27
N TYR A 74 5.84 -7.49 -5.94
CA TYR A 74 5.92 -6.20 -5.26
C TYR A 74 7.28 -5.54 -5.43
N LEU A 75 8.35 -6.30 -5.56
CA LEU A 75 9.66 -5.75 -5.90
C LEU A 75 9.60 -5.04 -7.26
N LYS A 76 8.92 -5.63 -8.22
CA LYS A 76 8.68 -5.00 -9.52
C LYS A 76 7.85 -3.73 -9.39
N ALA A 77 6.83 -3.76 -8.53
CA ALA A 77 6.02 -2.59 -8.25
C ALA A 77 6.87 -1.45 -7.67
N ARG A 78 7.75 -1.76 -6.73
CA ARG A 78 8.64 -0.79 -6.12
C ARG A 78 9.56 -0.14 -7.14
N GLU A 79 10.08 -0.92 -8.08
CA GLU A 79 10.89 -0.38 -9.18
C GLU A 79 10.05 0.53 -10.08
N ALA A 80 8.84 0.06 -10.43
CA ALA A 80 7.99 0.79 -11.37
C ALA A 80 7.57 2.17 -10.81
N ARG A 81 7.40 2.29 -9.49
CA ARG A 81 6.97 3.56 -8.88
C ARG A 81 8.10 4.52 -8.54
N GLU A 82 9.34 4.13 -8.75
CA GLU A 82 10.47 4.99 -8.43
C GLU A 82 10.38 6.29 -9.22
N GLY A 83 10.35 7.42 -8.52
CA GLY A 83 10.15 8.72 -9.13
C GLY A 83 8.71 9.07 -9.48
N ALA A 84 7.77 8.13 -9.32
CA ALA A 84 6.36 8.35 -9.66
C ALA A 84 5.47 8.60 -8.45
N ALA A 85 5.95 8.29 -7.26
CA ALA A 85 5.18 8.47 -6.03
C ALA A 85 6.10 8.56 -4.82
N ILE A 86 5.61 9.28 -3.81
CA ILE A 86 6.24 9.31 -2.48
C ILE A 86 5.33 8.49 -1.59
N MET A 87 5.88 7.43 -1.01
CA MET A 87 5.11 6.53 -0.15
C MET A 87 5.69 6.45 1.25
N ARG A 88 4.78 6.39 2.22
CA ARG A 88 5.11 6.04 3.60
C ARG A 88 4.23 4.85 3.93
N MET A 89 4.84 3.78 4.38
CA MET A 89 4.15 2.50 4.53
C MET A 89 4.58 1.82 5.82
N VAL A 90 3.62 1.35 6.59
CA VAL A 90 3.88 0.59 7.81
C VAL A 90 3.08 -0.70 7.79
N ALA A 91 3.63 -1.73 8.43
CA ALA A 91 2.89 -2.94 8.76
C ALA A 91 2.58 -2.88 10.24
N VAL A 92 1.34 -3.14 10.62
CA VAL A 92 0.91 -3.10 12.01
C VAL A 92 0.05 -4.31 12.34
N GLU A 93 0.32 -4.92 13.49
CA GLU A 93 -0.45 -6.07 13.95
C GLU A 93 -1.82 -5.62 14.46
N GLY A 94 -2.86 -6.34 14.06
CA GLY A 94 -4.21 -6.08 14.52
C GLY A 94 -4.55 -6.82 15.81
N VAL A 95 -5.74 -6.63 16.29
CA VAL A 95 -6.25 -7.32 17.48
C VAL A 95 -6.89 -8.66 17.14
#